data_b70c33271f237569f1f8424f8a1d047d
#
_entry.id   b70c33271f237569f1f8424f8a1d047d
#
_cell.length_a   1.000
_cell.length_b   1.000
_cell.length_c   1.000
_cell.angle_alpha   90.00
_cell.angle_beta   90.00
_cell.angle_gamma   90.00
#
_symmetry.space_group_name_H-M   'P 1'
#
loop_
_entity.id
_entity.type
_entity.pdbx_description
1 polymer ?
#
loop_
_entity_poly.entity_id
_entity_poly.type
_entity_poly.pdbx_seq_one_letter_code
_entity_poly.pdbx_strand_id
1 'polypeptide(L)'
;FSSKTIPILAILRKNLLADINTRVLYTQDLPSCFDADTIRSVYGYRFELAQLDSADSIPPFDGSTILISHEDEMNAIDLDPNVDFYIGFHSDLGSILLVNEERNKDYVSDIQHVRRRETIAMTPANALDALKLLVDKSLVHTIKTNVQGNKTSVLNSLKEITGTETKPLVASSGLSMQYAIMMGLIDDAQQNHPNKPIRFVVPTNCYGGTNDQARRVAACLDHVEIVDLAVDGDNDMVQSIDKVLDKIALEDAVPLIIAEIPTNPRVEVPELVKLKEVLCKQRITAS
;
A
#
# COMPACT_ATOMS: atom_id res chain seq x y z
N PHE A 1 -4.44 12.72 -4.57
CA PHE A 1 -3.75 11.45 -4.78
C PHE A 1 -3.72 11.09 -6.26
N SER A 2 -2.61 10.52 -6.73
CA SER A 2 -2.56 9.90 -8.06
C SER A 2 -3.30 8.54 -8.11
N SER A 3 -3.53 7.93 -6.97
CA SER A 3 -4.25 6.66 -6.82
C SER A 3 -5.70 6.90 -6.42
N LYS A 4 -6.61 6.06 -6.93
CA LYS A 4 -8.03 6.06 -6.53
C LYS A 4 -8.27 5.26 -5.25
N THR A 5 -7.48 4.22 -4.97
CA THR A 5 -7.71 3.31 -3.84
C THR A 5 -6.94 3.66 -2.58
N ILE A 6 -5.72 4.19 -2.69
CA ILE A 6 -4.85 4.48 -1.54
C ILE A 6 -5.49 5.37 -0.46
N PRO A 7 -6.23 6.44 -0.77
CA PRO A 7 -6.88 7.22 0.29
C PRO A 7 -7.90 6.41 1.09
N ILE A 8 -8.61 5.48 0.44
CA ILE A 8 -9.53 4.56 1.12
C ILE A 8 -8.74 3.65 2.06
N LEU A 9 -7.69 2.99 1.54
CA LEU A 9 -6.85 2.08 2.35
C LEU A 9 -6.19 2.80 3.53
N ALA A 10 -5.83 4.08 3.37
CA ALA A 10 -5.24 4.87 4.45
C ALA A 10 -6.22 5.07 5.62
N ILE A 11 -7.49 5.36 5.31
CA ILE A 11 -8.55 5.52 6.31
C ILE A 11 -8.86 4.17 6.95
N LEU A 12 -9.04 3.12 6.14
CA LEU A 12 -9.32 1.76 6.63
C LEU A 12 -8.24 1.27 7.60
N ARG A 13 -6.95 1.53 7.29
CA ARG A 13 -5.84 1.19 8.18
C ARG A 13 -5.94 1.92 9.52
N LYS A 14 -6.13 3.23 9.49
CA LYS A 14 -6.24 4.01 10.72
C LYS A 14 -7.40 3.52 11.59
N ASN A 15 -8.54 3.26 10.96
CA ASN A 15 -9.73 2.77 11.66
C ASN A 15 -9.51 1.37 12.24
N LEU A 16 -8.87 0.46 11.49
CA LEU A 16 -8.50 -0.87 11.99
C LEU A 16 -7.65 -0.78 13.26
N LEU A 17 -6.59 0.04 13.22
CA LEU A 17 -5.65 0.19 14.34
C LEU A 17 -6.26 0.93 15.54
N ALA A 18 -7.32 1.69 15.34
CA ALA A 18 -8.08 2.38 16.38
C ALA A 18 -9.35 1.65 16.82
N ASP A 19 -9.61 0.45 16.27
CA ASP A 19 -10.82 -0.35 16.49
C ASP A 19 -12.11 0.43 16.20
N ILE A 20 -12.10 1.22 15.12
CA ILE A 20 -13.24 2.02 14.66
C ILE A 20 -13.94 1.28 13.52
N ASN A 21 -15.25 1.05 13.66
CA ASN A 21 -16.07 0.51 12.59
C ASN A 21 -16.03 1.44 11.37
N THR A 22 -15.99 0.87 10.18
CA THR A 22 -15.95 1.67 8.95
C THR A 22 -17.03 1.23 7.98
N ARG A 23 -17.71 2.22 7.42
CA ARG A 23 -18.67 2.04 6.34
C ARG A 23 -18.16 2.79 5.10
N VAL A 24 -18.13 2.09 3.97
CA VAL A 24 -17.79 2.66 2.65
C VAL A 24 -19.07 2.69 1.82
N LEU A 25 -19.51 3.87 1.46
CA LEU A 25 -20.67 4.13 0.61
C LEU A 25 -20.21 4.61 -0.76
N TYR A 26 -20.91 4.22 -1.82
CA TYR A 26 -20.60 4.66 -3.17
C TYR A 26 -21.87 4.82 -4.01
N THR A 27 -21.86 5.78 -4.94
CA THR A 27 -23.02 6.09 -5.80
C THR A 27 -22.89 5.49 -7.19
N GLN A 28 -21.68 5.25 -7.67
CA GLN A 28 -21.37 4.69 -8.99
C GLN A 28 -20.35 3.57 -8.85
N ASP A 29 -20.14 2.79 -9.89
CA ASP A 29 -19.23 1.66 -9.88
C ASP A 29 -17.84 2.00 -9.34
N LEU A 30 -17.36 1.19 -8.43
CA LEU A 30 -16.01 1.31 -7.91
C LEU A 30 -14.98 0.92 -8.98
N PRO A 31 -13.77 1.47 -8.96
CA PRO A 31 -12.73 1.11 -9.91
C PRO A 31 -12.40 -0.39 -9.78
N SER A 32 -12.11 -1.04 -10.90
CA SER A 32 -11.79 -2.48 -10.95
C SER A 32 -10.61 -2.91 -10.06
N CYS A 33 -9.76 -1.96 -9.64
CA CYS A 33 -8.69 -2.20 -8.68
C CYS A 33 -9.15 -2.17 -7.21
N PHE A 34 -10.41 -1.83 -6.93
CA PHE A 34 -11.00 -1.92 -5.61
C PHE A 34 -11.72 -3.26 -5.46
N ASP A 35 -10.99 -4.27 -5.06
CA ASP A 35 -11.51 -5.60 -4.76
C ASP A 35 -11.72 -5.73 -3.25
N ALA A 36 -12.99 -5.67 -2.82
CA ALA A 36 -13.34 -5.66 -1.41
C ALA A 36 -12.95 -6.97 -0.69
N ASP A 37 -12.99 -8.10 -1.38
CA ASP A 37 -12.66 -9.40 -0.80
C ASP A 37 -11.14 -9.52 -0.60
N THR A 38 -10.35 -9.11 -1.56
CA THR A 38 -8.89 -9.00 -1.39
C THR A 38 -8.51 -8.01 -0.29
N ILE A 39 -9.18 -6.85 -0.23
CA ILE A 39 -8.92 -5.84 0.82
C ILE A 39 -9.23 -6.40 2.22
N ARG A 40 -10.26 -7.23 2.36
CA ARG A 40 -10.58 -7.89 3.63
C ARG A 40 -9.63 -9.03 3.96
N SER A 41 -9.37 -9.92 3.00
CA SER A 41 -8.63 -11.17 3.24
C SER A 41 -7.12 -10.96 3.32
N VAL A 42 -6.53 -10.15 2.42
CA VAL A 42 -5.08 -9.95 2.32
C VAL A 42 -4.60 -8.76 3.16
N TYR A 43 -5.36 -7.65 3.15
CA TYR A 43 -4.99 -6.45 3.91
C TYR A 43 -5.51 -6.46 5.36
N GLY A 44 -6.42 -7.37 5.70
CA GLY A 44 -7.01 -7.48 7.04
C GLY A 44 -8.01 -6.38 7.38
N TYR A 45 -8.40 -5.51 6.44
CA TYR A 45 -9.28 -4.39 6.72
C TYR A 45 -10.73 -4.82 6.87
N ARG A 46 -11.42 -4.25 7.87
CA ARG A 46 -12.82 -4.52 8.17
C ARG A 46 -13.67 -3.31 7.81
N PHE A 47 -14.67 -3.50 6.96
CA PHE A 47 -15.60 -2.43 6.57
C PHE A 47 -16.88 -2.99 5.98
N GLU A 48 -17.96 -2.24 6.16
CA GLU A 48 -19.20 -2.41 5.42
C GLU A 48 -19.09 -1.71 4.06
N LEU A 49 -19.65 -2.31 3.01
CA LEU A 49 -19.67 -1.75 1.67
C LEU A 49 -21.10 -1.72 1.16
N ALA A 50 -21.61 -0.55 0.81
CA ALA A 50 -22.97 -0.39 0.30
C ALA A 50 -23.05 0.63 -0.84
N GLN A 51 -23.86 0.30 -1.86
CA GLN A 51 -24.21 1.22 -2.92
C GLN A 51 -25.42 2.04 -2.51
N LEU A 52 -25.39 3.33 -2.85
CA LEU A 52 -26.48 4.27 -2.66
C LEU A 52 -27.13 4.61 -3.99
N ASP A 53 -28.45 4.68 -4.00
CA ASP A 53 -29.19 5.21 -5.17
C ASP A 53 -29.00 6.73 -5.31
N SER A 54 -28.84 7.43 -4.20
CA SER A 54 -28.62 8.87 -4.11
C SER A 54 -27.88 9.21 -2.80
N ALA A 55 -27.09 10.28 -2.81
CA ALA A 55 -26.38 10.80 -1.64
C ALA A 55 -27.24 11.79 -0.79
N ASP A 56 -28.51 11.95 -1.09
CA ASP A 56 -29.35 13.01 -0.48
C ASP A 56 -29.66 12.80 1.00
N SER A 57 -29.54 11.58 1.50
CA SER A 57 -29.77 11.29 2.93
C SER A 57 -28.97 10.09 3.37
N ILE A 58 -27.89 10.35 4.11
CA ILE A 58 -27.03 9.31 4.64
C ILE A 58 -27.40 9.07 6.12
N PRO A 59 -27.83 7.84 6.50
CA PRO A 59 -28.20 7.56 7.87
C PRO A 59 -26.99 7.64 8.80
N PRO A 60 -27.18 7.99 10.08
CA PRO A 60 -26.12 7.91 11.09
C PRO A 60 -25.50 6.52 11.15
N PHE A 61 -24.23 6.46 11.50
CA PHE A 61 -23.44 5.23 11.64
C PHE A 61 -22.60 5.31 12.91
N ASP A 62 -22.54 4.22 13.67
CA ASP A 62 -21.66 4.13 14.84
C ASP A 62 -20.26 3.74 14.39
N GLY A 63 -19.48 4.73 13.95
CA GLY A 63 -18.16 4.56 13.39
C GLY A 63 -17.81 5.66 12.39
N SER A 64 -17.00 5.33 11.40
CA SER A 64 -16.52 6.25 10.37
C SER A 64 -17.15 5.94 9.02
N THR A 65 -17.67 6.94 8.34
CA THR A 65 -18.29 6.83 7.02
C THR A 65 -17.43 7.47 5.94
N ILE A 66 -17.11 6.69 4.92
CA ILE A 66 -16.46 7.14 3.69
C ILE A 66 -17.53 7.16 2.59
N LEU A 67 -17.68 8.29 1.90
CA LEU A 67 -18.52 8.40 0.71
C LEU A 67 -17.62 8.56 -0.52
N ILE A 68 -17.82 7.68 -1.50
CA ILE A 68 -17.10 7.71 -2.78
C ILE A 68 -18.04 8.18 -3.88
N SER A 69 -17.61 9.19 -4.63
CA SER A 69 -18.33 9.72 -5.78
C SER A 69 -17.43 9.80 -7.00
N HIS A 70 -18.05 9.82 -8.17
CA HIS A 70 -17.42 10.20 -9.42
C HIS A 70 -17.72 11.67 -9.72
N GLU A 71 -16.84 12.37 -10.31
CA GLU A 71 -16.55 13.72 -10.13
C GLU A 71 -17.02 14.79 -10.97
N ASP A 72 -17.89 14.54 -11.85
CA ASP A 72 -18.60 15.65 -12.48
C ASP A 72 -19.46 16.44 -11.45
N GLU A 73 -19.57 15.92 -10.23
CA GLU A 73 -20.48 16.38 -9.18
C GLU A 73 -19.83 17.01 -7.94
N MET A 74 -18.49 17.03 -7.77
CA MET A 74 -17.86 17.69 -6.60
C MET A 74 -18.15 19.20 -6.48
N ASN A 75 -18.84 19.74 -7.44
CA ASN A 75 -19.20 21.17 -7.49
C ASN A 75 -20.27 21.59 -6.48
N ALA A 76 -20.93 20.65 -5.82
CA ALA A 76 -22.04 20.91 -4.91
C ALA A 76 -22.03 19.92 -3.73
N ILE A 77 -20.86 19.70 -3.12
CA ILE A 77 -20.82 18.89 -1.90
C ILE A 77 -21.43 19.72 -0.77
N ASP A 78 -22.72 19.50 -0.52
CA ASP A 78 -23.30 19.77 0.79
C ASP A 78 -22.74 18.72 1.74
N LEU A 79 -21.88 19.14 2.66
CA LEU A 79 -21.24 18.24 3.61
C LEU A 79 -22.29 17.67 4.56
N ASP A 80 -22.64 16.40 4.38
CA ASP A 80 -23.53 15.68 5.29
C ASP A 80 -22.79 15.42 6.62
N PRO A 81 -23.36 15.74 7.78
CA PRO A 81 -22.73 15.49 9.08
C PRO A 81 -22.50 14.00 9.40
N ASN A 82 -23.16 13.09 8.67
CA ASN A 82 -22.99 11.65 8.80
C ASN A 82 -21.87 11.07 7.90
N VAL A 83 -21.14 11.92 7.18
CA VAL A 83 -20.00 11.52 6.34
C VAL A 83 -18.73 12.15 6.86
N ASP A 84 -17.76 11.31 7.20
CA ASP A 84 -16.45 11.75 7.70
C ASP A 84 -15.46 12.07 6.60
N PHE A 85 -15.52 11.33 5.50
CA PHE A 85 -14.58 11.42 4.40
C PHE A 85 -15.29 11.35 3.05
N TYR A 86 -15.06 12.35 2.21
CA TYR A 86 -15.52 12.35 0.81
C TYR A 86 -14.35 12.05 -0.10
N ILE A 87 -14.47 11.05 -0.96
CA ILE A 87 -13.46 10.68 -1.94
C ILE A 87 -14.04 10.80 -3.33
N GLY A 88 -13.62 11.82 -4.03
CA GLY A 88 -13.98 12.02 -5.42
C GLY A 88 -12.98 11.39 -6.38
N PHE A 89 -13.47 10.56 -7.32
CA PHE A 89 -12.65 9.96 -8.37
C PHE A 89 -12.66 10.79 -9.61
N HIS A 90 -11.49 11.20 -10.07
CA HIS A 90 -11.29 11.89 -11.34
C HIS A 90 -10.61 10.98 -12.34
N SER A 91 -11.11 10.92 -13.57
CA SER A 91 -10.57 10.05 -14.61
C SER A 91 -9.08 10.30 -14.85
N ASP A 92 -8.68 11.55 -14.85
CA ASP A 92 -7.34 11.99 -15.27
C ASP A 92 -6.45 12.48 -14.12
N LEU A 93 -7.01 12.73 -12.92
CA LEU A 93 -6.26 13.25 -11.78
C LEU A 93 -5.99 12.18 -10.69
N GLY A 94 -6.79 11.11 -10.67
CA GLY A 94 -6.76 10.10 -9.60
C GLY A 94 -7.87 10.30 -8.59
N SER A 95 -7.59 10.79 -7.37
CA SER A 95 -8.64 11.06 -6.37
C SER A 95 -8.34 12.30 -5.53
N ILE A 96 -9.42 12.95 -5.09
CA ILE A 96 -9.40 14.05 -4.12
C ILE A 96 -10.12 13.55 -2.86
N LEU A 97 -9.49 13.75 -1.72
CA LEU A 97 -10.06 13.42 -0.41
C LEU A 97 -10.36 14.69 0.34
N LEU A 98 -11.61 14.86 0.76
CA LEU A 98 -12.03 15.87 1.74
C LEU A 98 -12.27 15.21 3.08
N VAL A 99 -11.62 15.73 4.12
CA VAL A 99 -11.83 15.31 5.51
C VAL A 99 -12.87 16.24 6.12
N ASN A 100 -14.01 15.67 6.49
CA ASN A 100 -15.11 16.43 7.08
C ASN A 100 -14.95 16.52 8.60
N GLU A 101 -15.34 17.65 9.14
CA GLU A 101 -15.33 18.00 10.55
C GLU A 101 -13.96 18.07 11.25
N GLU A 102 -13.89 18.93 12.27
CA GLU A 102 -12.70 19.15 13.10
C GLU A 102 -12.28 17.88 13.86
N ARG A 103 -13.23 16.99 14.20
CA ARG A 103 -12.93 15.73 14.88
C ARG A 103 -12.05 14.78 14.07
N ASN A 104 -12.05 14.90 12.75
CA ASN A 104 -11.30 14.06 11.83
C ASN A 104 -9.96 14.67 11.39
N LYS A 105 -9.57 15.83 11.91
CA LYS A 105 -8.35 16.54 11.47
C LYS A 105 -7.06 15.73 11.65
N ASP A 106 -6.99 14.88 12.66
CA ASP A 106 -5.82 14.05 12.93
C ASP A 106 -5.57 12.98 11.87
N TYR A 107 -6.61 12.63 11.08
CA TYR A 107 -6.44 11.75 9.92
C TYR A 107 -5.57 12.36 8.82
N VAL A 108 -5.55 13.67 8.69
CA VAL A 108 -4.78 14.36 7.65
C VAL A 108 -3.29 14.00 7.74
N SER A 109 -2.72 13.97 8.95
CA SER A 109 -1.32 13.61 9.16
C SER A 109 -1.03 12.17 8.74
N ASP A 110 -1.87 11.21 9.14
CA ASP A 110 -1.69 9.79 8.84
C ASP A 110 -1.89 9.51 7.35
N ILE A 111 -2.90 10.13 6.73
CA ILE A 111 -3.15 10.03 5.29
C ILE A 111 -1.98 10.62 4.49
N GLN A 112 -1.41 11.74 4.92
CA GLN A 112 -0.21 12.31 4.30
C GLN A 112 1.02 11.41 4.47
N HIS A 113 1.12 10.69 5.59
CA HIS A 113 2.19 9.71 5.79
C HIS A 113 2.06 8.54 4.79
N VAL A 114 0.87 7.96 4.66
CA VAL A 114 0.58 6.91 3.66
C VAL A 114 0.88 7.39 2.23
N ARG A 115 0.47 8.62 1.89
CA ARG A 115 0.75 9.21 0.59
C ARG A 115 2.25 9.24 0.28
N ARG A 116 3.09 9.52 1.26
CA ARG A 116 4.56 9.57 1.07
C ARG A 116 5.21 8.19 1.04
N ARG A 117 4.59 7.18 1.64
CA ARG A 117 5.18 5.84 1.83
C ARG A 117 4.66 4.77 0.89
N GLU A 118 3.45 4.89 0.39
CA GLU A 118 2.78 3.82 -0.36
C GLU A 118 2.33 4.23 -1.76
N THR A 119 2.40 5.51 -2.09
CA THR A 119 2.05 6.04 -3.41
C THR A 119 2.90 7.24 -3.77
N ILE A 120 2.47 8.00 -4.76
CA ILE A 120 3.09 9.25 -5.17
C ILE A 120 2.06 10.38 -5.12
N ALA A 121 2.51 11.59 -4.84
CA ALA A 121 1.69 12.78 -4.97
C ALA A 121 1.29 13.01 -6.43
N MET A 122 0.21 13.76 -6.64
CA MET A 122 -0.08 14.34 -7.95
C MET A 122 1.12 15.16 -8.43
N THR A 123 1.32 15.24 -9.73
CA THR A 123 2.27 16.19 -10.30
C THR A 123 1.83 17.63 -9.95
N PRO A 124 2.75 18.61 -9.92
CA PRO A 124 2.37 20.00 -9.67
C PRO A 124 1.28 20.52 -10.61
N ALA A 125 1.31 20.10 -11.89
CA ALA A 125 0.28 20.47 -12.86
C ALA A 125 -1.09 19.87 -12.47
N ASN A 126 -1.15 18.58 -12.19
CA ASN A 126 -2.39 17.92 -11.76
C ASN A 126 -2.92 18.47 -10.43
N ALA A 127 -2.02 18.81 -9.50
CA ALA A 127 -2.42 19.43 -8.24
C ALA A 127 -3.02 20.83 -8.45
N LEU A 128 -2.45 21.62 -9.35
CA LEU A 128 -3.02 22.92 -9.74
C LEU A 128 -4.40 22.75 -10.38
N ASP A 129 -4.56 21.80 -11.28
CA ASP A 129 -5.83 21.53 -11.93
C ASP A 129 -6.89 21.05 -10.93
N ALA A 130 -6.49 20.18 -9.97
CA ALA A 130 -7.36 19.77 -8.87
C ALA A 130 -7.81 20.96 -8.00
N LEU A 131 -6.90 21.89 -7.70
CA LEU A 131 -7.25 23.12 -6.96
C LEU A 131 -8.21 24.03 -7.75
N LYS A 132 -7.99 24.22 -9.04
CA LYS A 132 -8.90 24.97 -9.90
C LYS A 132 -10.30 24.34 -9.92
N LEU A 133 -10.37 23.03 -10.03
CA LEU A 133 -11.64 22.31 -9.99
C LEU A 133 -12.41 22.59 -8.70
N LEU A 134 -11.72 22.58 -7.55
CA LEU A 134 -12.33 22.82 -6.24
C LEU A 134 -12.74 24.31 -6.04
N VAL A 135 -11.93 25.26 -6.51
CA VAL A 135 -12.12 26.71 -6.23
C VAL A 135 -12.93 27.36 -7.33
N ASP A 136 -12.53 27.20 -8.57
CA ASP A 136 -13.05 27.98 -9.72
C ASP A 136 -14.15 27.22 -10.47
N LYS A 137 -14.36 25.94 -10.15
CA LYS A 137 -15.26 25.04 -10.89
C LYS A 137 -14.99 25.02 -12.40
N SER A 138 -13.74 25.31 -12.79
CA SER A 138 -13.33 25.35 -14.19
C SER A 138 -12.99 23.94 -14.67
N LEU A 139 -13.30 23.68 -15.94
CA LEU A 139 -12.93 22.43 -16.60
C LEU A 139 -11.40 22.28 -16.59
N VAL A 140 -10.94 21.11 -16.15
CA VAL A 140 -9.54 20.73 -16.18
C VAL A 140 -9.14 20.44 -17.63
N HIS A 141 -8.14 21.16 -18.14
CA HIS A 141 -7.54 20.86 -19.44
C HIS A 141 -6.53 19.72 -19.28
N THR A 142 -7.01 18.49 -19.34
CA THR A 142 -6.13 17.34 -19.30
C THR A 142 -5.34 17.19 -20.58
N ILE A 143 -4.02 17.19 -20.46
CA ILE A 143 -3.16 16.75 -21.56
C ILE A 143 -3.40 15.24 -21.70
N LYS A 144 -4.00 14.81 -22.81
CA LYS A 144 -4.15 13.38 -23.12
C LYS A 144 -2.78 12.76 -23.24
N THR A 145 -2.35 12.07 -22.18
CA THR A 145 -1.10 11.32 -22.17
C THR A 145 -1.36 9.92 -22.72
N ASN A 146 -0.47 9.43 -23.58
CA ASN A 146 -0.51 8.05 -24.06
C ASN A 146 0.04 7.14 -22.94
N VAL A 147 -0.71 6.93 -21.87
CA VAL A 147 -0.30 6.16 -20.69
C VAL A 147 0.16 4.76 -21.07
N GLN A 148 -0.60 4.08 -21.93
CA GLN A 148 -0.28 2.71 -22.36
C GLN A 148 0.99 2.66 -23.21
N GLY A 149 1.17 3.59 -24.13
CA GLY A 149 2.38 3.69 -24.94
C GLY A 149 3.61 4.01 -24.08
N ASN A 150 3.49 4.95 -23.15
CA ASN A 150 4.57 5.29 -22.22
C ASN A 150 4.95 4.11 -21.34
N LYS A 151 3.97 3.37 -20.79
CA LYS A 151 4.22 2.15 -20.01
C LYS A 151 4.96 1.11 -20.83
N THR A 152 4.53 0.85 -22.07
CA THR A 152 5.18 -0.09 -22.96
C THR A 152 6.64 0.31 -23.25
N SER A 153 6.89 1.59 -23.52
CA SER A 153 8.23 2.10 -23.73
C SER A 153 9.15 1.89 -22.52
N VAL A 154 8.67 2.19 -21.31
CA VAL A 154 9.44 1.96 -20.06
C VAL A 154 9.74 0.48 -19.87
N LEU A 155 8.77 -0.40 -20.07
CA LEU A 155 8.97 -1.85 -19.93
C LEU A 155 9.98 -2.41 -20.94
N ASN A 156 9.95 -1.93 -22.19
CA ASN A 156 10.91 -2.31 -23.22
C ASN A 156 12.31 -1.83 -22.88
N SER A 157 12.47 -0.57 -22.46
CA SER A 157 13.77 -0.03 -22.02
C SER A 157 14.36 -0.82 -20.85
N LEU A 158 13.52 -1.23 -19.88
CA LEU A 158 13.99 -2.07 -18.77
C LEU A 158 14.48 -3.43 -19.24
N LYS A 159 13.80 -4.09 -20.18
CA LYS A 159 14.24 -5.37 -20.78
C LYS A 159 15.55 -5.21 -21.51
N GLU A 160 15.68 -4.16 -22.31
CA GLU A 160 16.90 -3.86 -23.05
C GLU A 160 18.11 -3.64 -22.14
N ILE A 161 17.94 -2.80 -21.10
CA ILE A 161 19.02 -2.47 -20.14
C ILE A 161 19.44 -3.69 -19.32
N THR A 162 18.48 -4.52 -18.89
CA THR A 162 18.73 -5.66 -17.99
C THR A 162 19.08 -6.95 -18.74
N GLY A 163 18.79 -7.02 -20.03
CA GLY A 163 18.95 -8.24 -20.83
C GLY A 163 18.04 -9.40 -20.39
N THR A 164 17.00 -9.13 -19.61
CA THR A 164 16.09 -10.17 -19.08
C THR A 164 14.89 -10.39 -19.98
N GLU A 165 14.49 -11.65 -20.12
CA GLU A 165 13.23 -12.04 -20.77
C GLU A 165 12.04 -11.95 -19.81
N THR A 166 12.29 -11.83 -18.51
CA THR A 166 11.23 -11.70 -17.48
C THR A 166 10.48 -10.39 -17.69
N LYS A 167 9.15 -10.46 -17.58
CA LYS A 167 8.29 -9.26 -17.67
C LYS A 167 8.58 -8.32 -16.49
N PRO A 168 9.07 -7.10 -16.71
CA PRO A 168 9.31 -6.15 -15.64
C PRO A 168 7.98 -5.70 -15.01
N LEU A 169 8.04 -5.36 -13.72
CA LEU A 169 6.97 -4.66 -13.02
C LEU A 169 7.42 -3.22 -12.74
N VAL A 170 6.50 -2.27 -12.87
CA VAL A 170 6.76 -0.86 -12.57
C VAL A 170 5.62 -0.29 -11.73
N ALA A 171 5.99 0.57 -10.80
CA ALA A 171 5.06 1.31 -9.96
C ALA A 171 5.42 2.79 -9.95
N SER A 172 4.63 3.61 -9.29
CA SER A 172 4.81 5.06 -9.23
C SER A 172 6.04 5.49 -8.41
N SER A 173 6.52 4.63 -7.51
CA SER A 173 7.73 4.84 -6.71
C SER A 173 8.30 3.51 -6.21
N GLY A 174 9.54 3.51 -5.71
CA GLY A 174 10.16 2.32 -5.09
C GLY A 174 9.33 1.81 -3.91
N LEU A 175 8.88 2.70 -3.03
CA LEU A 175 8.04 2.32 -1.88
C LEU A 175 6.66 1.79 -2.30
N SER A 176 6.04 2.32 -3.36
CA SER A 176 4.78 1.77 -3.85
C SER A 176 4.97 0.39 -4.48
N MET A 177 6.11 0.13 -5.12
CA MET A 177 6.45 -1.20 -5.60
C MET A 177 6.70 -2.17 -4.45
N GLN A 178 7.47 -1.77 -3.44
CA GLN A 178 7.72 -2.56 -2.24
C GLN A 178 6.42 -2.94 -1.54
N TYR A 179 5.50 -1.99 -1.37
CA TYR A 179 4.19 -2.25 -0.77
C TYR A 179 3.41 -3.31 -1.56
N ALA A 180 3.36 -3.17 -2.88
CA ALA A 180 2.70 -4.15 -3.74
C ALA A 180 3.35 -5.55 -3.64
N ILE A 181 4.69 -5.62 -3.57
CA ILE A 181 5.42 -6.88 -3.39
C ILE A 181 5.10 -7.49 -2.03
N MET A 182 5.15 -6.72 -0.94
CA MET A 182 4.83 -7.22 0.40
C MET A 182 3.42 -7.82 0.46
N MET A 183 2.43 -7.10 -0.06
CA MET A 183 1.04 -7.58 -0.06
C MET A 183 0.85 -8.81 -0.96
N GLY A 184 1.49 -8.85 -2.13
CA GLY A 184 1.45 -10.02 -3.02
C GLY A 184 2.14 -11.24 -2.42
N LEU A 185 3.23 -11.07 -1.68
CA LEU A 185 3.90 -12.17 -0.98
C LEU A 185 3.10 -12.68 0.22
N ILE A 186 2.36 -11.82 0.91
CA ILE A 186 1.43 -12.24 1.97
C ILE A 186 0.31 -13.09 1.37
N ASP A 187 -0.30 -12.62 0.28
CA ASP A 187 -1.35 -13.35 -0.42
C ASP A 187 -0.85 -14.72 -0.89
N ASP A 188 0.31 -14.78 -1.54
CA ASP A 188 0.94 -16.02 -1.96
C ASP A 188 1.24 -16.96 -0.78
N ALA A 189 1.76 -16.44 0.32
CA ALA A 189 2.03 -17.23 1.52
C ALA A 189 0.74 -17.78 2.15
N GLN A 190 -0.34 -17.01 2.21
CA GLN A 190 -1.64 -17.45 2.70
C GLN A 190 -2.24 -18.57 1.85
N GLN A 191 -2.09 -18.49 0.52
CA GLN A 191 -2.61 -19.50 -0.41
C GLN A 191 -1.80 -20.78 -0.36
N ASN A 192 -0.47 -20.70 -0.33
CA ASN A 192 0.42 -21.88 -0.37
C ASN A 192 0.72 -22.47 0.99
N HIS A 193 0.57 -21.71 2.08
CA HIS A 193 0.84 -22.10 3.46
C HIS A 193 -0.29 -21.67 4.39
N PRO A 194 -1.52 -22.18 4.20
CA PRO A 194 -2.68 -21.73 4.96
C PRO A 194 -2.47 -21.95 6.46
N ASN A 195 -2.86 -20.96 7.25
CA ASN A 195 -2.78 -20.91 8.71
C ASN A 195 -1.35 -20.86 9.30
N LYS A 196 -0.30 -20.76 8.49
CA LYS A 196 1.05 -20.56 9.02
C LYS A 196 1.30 -19.09 9.32
N PRO A 197 1.98 -18.77 10.43
CA PRO A 197 2.42 -17.43 10.69
C PRO A 197 3.49 -17.00 9.68
N ILE A 198 3.52 -15.70 9.37
CA ILE A 198 4.48 -15.09 8.45
C ILE A 198 5.49 -14.28 9.25
N ARG A 199 6.75 -14.38 8.91
CA ARG A 199 7.84 -13.62 9.53
C ARG A 199 8.49 -12.71 8.48
N PHE A 200 8.27 -11.40 8.60
CA PHE A 200 9.02 -10.40 7.83
C PHE A 200 10.41 -10.24 8.44
N VAL A 201 11.43 -10.74 7.75
CA VAL A 201 12.83 -10.59 8.15
C VAL A 201 13.38 -9.31 7.55
N VAL A 202 13.63 -8.30 8.39
CA VAL A 202 13.99 -6.95 7.97
C VAL A 202 15.38 -6.57 8.51
N PRO A 203 16.37 -6.30 7.64
CA PRO A 203 17.69 -5.86 8.06
C PRO A 203 17.64 -4.52 8.80
N THR A 204 18.38 -4.40 9.89
CA THR A 204 18.44 -3.17 10.69
C THR A 204 19.09 -2.00 9.94
N ASN A 205 19.90 -2.28 8.91
CA ASN A 205 20.54 -1.28 8.06
C ASN A 205 19.80 -0.98 6.74
N CYS A 206 18.55 -1.44 6.58
CA CYS A 206 17.76 -1.12 5.40
C CYS A 206 17.31 0.36 5.39
N TYR A 207 16.85 0.81 4.23
CA TYR A 207 16.24 2.14 4.11
C TYR A 207 15.11 2.34 5.11
N GLY A 208 15.10 3.47 5.82
CA GLY A 208 14.10 3.74 6.86
C GLY A 208 12.65 3.66 6.37
N GLY A 209 12.39 3.99 5.09
CA GLY A 209 11.06 3.82 4.48
C GLY A 209 10.65 2.37 4.32
N THR A 210 11.59 1.47 4.00
CA THR A 210 11.36 0.02 3.91
C THR A 210 11.01 -0.57 5.27
N ASN A 211 11.79 -0.20 6.28
CA ASN A 211 11.55 -0.64 7.66
C ASN A 211 10.19 -0.17 8.19
N ASP A 212 9.88 1.13 8.04
CA ASP A 212 8.59 1.70 8.43
C ASP A 212 7.42 1.00 7.72
N GLN A 213 7.53 0.78 6.42
CA GLN A 213 6.48 0.14 5.63
C GLN A 213 6.23 -1.32 6.06
N ALA A 214 7.27 -2.12 6.27
CA ALA A 214 7.13 -3.49 6.74
C ALA A 214 6.39 -3.56 8.09
N ARG A 215 6.76 -2.70 9.04
CA ARG A 215 6.08 -2.62 10.35
C ARG A 215 4.63 -2.17 10.25
N ARG A 216 4.33 -1.23 9.35
CA ARG A 216 2.96 -0.75 9.12
C ARG A 216 2.08 -1.83 8.49
N VAL A 217 2.62 -2.66 7.62
CA VAL A 217 1.92 -3.83 7.05
C VAL A 217 1.68 -4.87 8.14
N ALA A 218 2.71 -5.25 8.88
CA ALA A 218 2.60 -6.24 9.95
C ALA A 218 1.60 -5.81 11.04
N ALA A 219 1.55 -4.53 11.40
CA ALA A 219 0.62 -4.02 12.42
C ALA A 219 -0.88 -4.21 12.07
N CYS A 220 -1.22 -4.47 10.81
CA CYS A 220 -2.59 -4.69 10.35
C CYS A 220 -2.99 -6.17 10.28
N LEU A 221 -2.05 -7.10 10.53
CA LEU A 221 -2.23 -8.53 10.24
C LEU A 221 -1.73 -9.38 11.41
N ASP A 222 -2.65 -9.99 12.16
CA ASP A 222 -2.34 -10.75 13.38
C ASP A 222 -1.38 -11.94 13.16
N HIS A 223 -1.29 -12.44 11.92
CA HIS A 223 -0.43 -13.57 11.56
C HIS A 223 0.93 -13.14 10.96
N VAL A 224 1.21 -11.84 10.88
CA VAL A 224 2.46 -11.29 10.34
C VAL A 224 3.26 -10.61 11.44
N GLU A 225 4.48 -11.04 11.66
CA GLU A 225 5.39 -10.44 12.66
C GLU A 225 6.71 -10.01 12.03
N ILE A 226 7.32 -8.99 12.62
CA ILE A 226 8.64 -8.51 12.22
C ILE A 226 9.72 -9.26 12.99
N VAL A 227 10.72 -9.72 12.24
CA VAL A 227 11.98 -10.24 12.79
C VAL A 227 13.11 -9.32 12.33
N ASP A 228 13.66 -8.56 13.28
CA ASP A 228 14.79 -7.69 13.01
C ASP A 228 16.05 -8.52 12.73
N LEU A 229 16.65 -8.33 11.56
CA LEU A 229 17.88 -8.98 11.17
C LEU A 229 19.07 -8.12 11.56
N ALA A 230 19.87 -8.56 12.51
CA ALA A 230 21.10 -7.88 12.90
C ALA A 230 22.17 -7.98 11.81
N VAL A 231 22.60 -6.84 11.28
CA VAL A 231 23.60 -6.74 10.20
C VAL A 231 24.63 -5.65 10.49
N ASP A 232 24.61 -5.06 11.68
CA ASP A 232 25.55 -4.03 12.13
C ASP A 232 26.62 -4.59 13.07
N GLY A 233 27.74 -3.92 13.16
CA GLY A 233 28.88 -4.32 13.99
C GLY A 233 29.56 -5.58 13.44
N ASP A 234 29.72 -6.57 14.29
CA ASP A 234 30.34 -7.86 13.94
C ASP A 234 29.36 -8.86 13.29
N ASN A 235 28.12 -8.42 12.97
CA ASN A 235 27.12 -9.29 12.40
C ASN A 235 27.20 -9.30 10.86
N ASP A 236 27.54 -10.45 10.32
CA ASP A 236 27.48 -10.72 8.87
C ASP A 236 26.04 -11.04 8.46
N MET A 237 25.56 -10.40 7.38
CA MET A 237 24.18 -10.60 6.91
C MET A 237 23.87 -12.05 6.60
N VAL A 238 24.79 -12.77 5.94
CA VAL A 238 24.58 -14.18 5.53
C VAL A 238 24.41 -15.08 6.75
N GLN A 239 25.29 -14.93 7.74
CA GLN A 239 25.22 -15.70 8.98
C GLN A 239 23.97 -15.36 9.80
N SER A 240 23.59 -14.08 9.82
CA SER A 240 22.39 -13.63 10.53
C SER A 240 21.12 -14.19 9.89
N ILE A 241 21.03 -14.20 8.55
CA ILE A 241 19.93 -14.82 7.82
C ILE A 241 19.86 -16.32 8.13
N ASP A 242 20.98 -17.05 8.09
CA ASP A 242 20.98 -18.50 8.37
C ASP A 242 20.41 -18.81 9.77
N LYS A 243 20.89 -18.10 10.80
CA LYS A 243 20.41 -18.26 12.18
C LYS A 243 18.92 -17.91 12.35
N VAL A 244 18.47 -16.86 11.69
CA VAL A 244 17.06 -16.42 11.76
C VAL A 244 16.16 -17.42 11.05
N LEU A 245 16.56 -17.91 9.87
CA LEU A 245 15.79 -18.91 9.14
C LEU A 245 15.72 -20.26 9.87
N ASP A 246 16.77 -20.67 10.57
CA ASP A 246 16.73 -21.87 11.40
C ASP A 246 15.71 -21.75 12.55
N LYS A 247 15.58 -20.57 13.17
CA LYS A 247 14.56 -20.30 14.19
C LYS A 247 13.14 -20.30 13.61
N ILE A 248 12.94 -19.61 12.49
CA ILE A 248 11.63 -19.52 11.82
C ILE A 248 11.15 -20.90 11.37
N ALA A 249 12.06 -21.77 10.91
CA ALA A 249 11.73 -23.16 10.57
C ALA A 249 11.22 -23.95 11.77
N LEU A 250 11.80 -23.75 12.96
CA LEU A 250 11.33 -24.38 14.21
C LEU A 250 9.95 -23.87 14.67
N GLU A 251 9.55 -22.68 14.25
CA GLU A 251 8.21 -22.11 14.51
C GLU A 251 7.16 -22.57 13.47
N ASP A 252 7.56 -23.35 12.48
CA ASP A 252 6.74 -23.69 11.30
C ASP A 252 6.14 -22.47 10.59
N ALA A 253 6.87 -21.35 10.58
CA ALA A 253 6.46 -20.08 9.99
C ALA A 253 7.04 -19.90 8.58
N VAL A 254 6.41 -19.02 7.80
CA VAL A 254 6.84 -18.65 6.45
C VAL A 254 7.75 -17.42 6.52
N PRO A 255 9.04 -17.51 6.16
CA PRO A 255 9.93 -16.36 6.13
C PRO A 255 9.74 -15.55 4.85
N LEU A 256 9.56 -14.24 4.97
CA LEU A 256 9.63 -13.28 3.87
C LEU A 256 10.77 -12.30 4.13
N ILE A 257 11.87 -12.45 3.41
CA ILE A 257 13.08 -11.65 3.61
C ILE A 257 12.98 -10.39 2.76
N ILE A 258 13.05 -9.23 3.42
CA ILE A 258 12.99 -7.91 2.78
C ILE A 258 14.40 -7.31 2.85
N ALA A 259 15.24 -7.61 1.86
CA ALA A 259 16.60 -7.11 1.80
C ALA A 259 16.81 -6.20 0.60
N GLU A 260 17.57 -5.14 0.83
CA GLU A 260 18.05 -4.23 -0.22
C GLU A 260 19.50 -4.57 -0.53
N ILE A 261 19.81 -4.85 -1.80
CA ILE A 261 21.17 -5.18 -2.25
C ILE A 261 21.49 -4.37 -3.52
N PRO A 262 22.40 -3.39 -3.43
CA PRO A 262 23.11 -2.90 -2.23
C PRO A 262 22.20 -2.19 -1.24
N THR A 263 22.62 -2.13 0.03
CA THR A 263 21.88 -1.43 1.11
C THR A 263 21.84 0.08 0.89
N ASN A 264 20.84 0.77 1.42
CA ASN A 264 20.73 2.23 1.38
C ASN A 264 20.72 2.82 2.81
N PRO A 265 21.65 3.73 3.18
CA PRO A 265 22.58 4.47 2.30
C PRO A 265 24.00 3.87 2.23
N ARG A 266 24.32 2.79 2.94
CA ARG A 266 25.71 2.32 3.11
C ARG A 266 26.30 1.63 1.89
N VAL A 267 25.47 1.22 0.92
CA VAL A 267 25.89 0.53 -0.32
C VAL A 267 26.65 -0.78 -0.04
N GLU A 268 26.25 -1.48 1.02
CA GLU A 268 26.84 -2.76 1.41
C GLU A 268 26.21 -3.90 0.57
N VAL A 269 27.05 -4.84 0.14
CA VAL A 269 26.63 -6.03 -0.62
C VAL A 269 27.14 -7.26 0.12
N PRO A 270 26.24 -8.19 0.52
CA PRO A 270 26.66 -9.46 1.12
C PRO A 270 27.38 -10.35 0.09
N GLU A 271 28.04 -11.39 0.56
CA GLU A 271 28.62 -12.40 -0.30
C GLU A 271 27.49 -13.23 -0.95
N LEU A 272 27.18 -12.93 -2.23
CA LEU A 272 25.97 -13.41 -2.92
C LEU A 272 25.93 -14.93 -3.09
N VAL A 273 27.09 -15.57 -3.28
CA VAL A 273 27.16 -17.05 -3.44
C VAL A 273 26.73 -17.72 -2.13
N LYS A 274 27.29 -17.30 -1.01
CA LYS A 274 26.94 -17.82 0.32
C LYS A 274 25.50 -17.48 0.68
N LEU A 275 25.04 -16.28 0.33
CA LEU A 275 23.63 -15.92 0.54
C LEU A 275 22.69 -16.89 -0.18
N LYS A 276 22.98 -17.21 -1.43
CA LYS A 276 22.22 -18.21 -2.20
C LYS A 276 22.24 -19.59 -1.54
N GLU A 277 23.41 -20.04 -1.08
CA GLU A 277 23.55 -21.33 -0.37
C GLU A 277 22.66 -21.37 0.88
N VAL A 278 22.67 -20.31 1.69
CA VAL A 278 21.87 -20.19 2.89
C VAL A 278 20.37 -20.17 2.56
N LEU A 279 19.96 -19.46 1.53
CA LEU A 279 18.55 -19.41 1.12
C LEU A 279 18.03 -20.75 0.58
N CYS A 280 18.90 -21.55 -0.07
CA CYS A 280 18.57 -22.86 -0.61
C CYS A 280 18.74 -24.02 0.40
N LYS A 281 19.27 -23.76 1.59
CA LYS A 281 19.50 -24.75 2.63
C LYS A 281 18.17 -25.38 3.10
N GLN A 282 18.09 -26.72 3.07
CA GLN A 282 16.95 -27.40 3.69
C GLN A 282 17.02 -27.28 5.21
N ARG A 283 15.89 -26.95 5.82
CA ARG A 283 15.75 -26.77 7.27
C ARG A 283 14.74 -27.74 7.83
N ILE A 284 14.98 -28.16 9.07
CA ILE A 284 14.05 -29.03 9.82
C ILE A 284 12.93 -28.11 10.33
N THR A 285 11.70 -28.39 9.91
CA THR A 285 10.50 -27.75 10.46
C THR A 285 10.01 -28.54 11.67
N ALA A 286 9.39 -27.84 12.62
CA ALA A 286 8.64 -28.52 13.67
C ALA A 286 7.51 -29.33 13.04
N SER A 287 7.48 -30.62 13.25
CA SER A 287 6.44 -31.55 12.78
C SER A 287 5.26 -31.60 13.75
#